data_ce50cd293b6536313e1de2c66dd7dea5
#
_entry.id   ce50cd293b6536313e1de2c66dd7dea5
#
_cell.length_a   1.000
_cell.length_b   1.000
_cell.length_c   1.000
_cell.angle_alpha   90.00
_cell.angle_beta   90.00
_cell.angle_gamma   90.00
#
_symmetry.space_group_name_H-M   'P 1'
#
loop_
_entity.id
_entity.type
_entity.pdbx_description
1 polymer ?
#
loop_
_entity_poly.entity_id
_entity_poly.type
_entity_poly.pdbx_seq_one_letter_code
_entity_poly.pdbx_strand_id
1 'polypeptide(L)'
;MTQHFPFTTPKVLDAMKTLNLEIPFSLDDLRKRYEQNCRIWDPARYAGHTNNPRQYMQMYKKGELKTKEIHSAFAILQAFFEATRQS
;
A
#
# COMPACT_ATOMS: atom_id res chain seq x y z
N MET A 1 -11.27 19.70 -22.41
CA MET A 1 -12.09 19.20 -21.38
C MET A 1 -11.32 18.54 -20.27
N THR A 2 -11.70 18.82 -19.12
CA THR A 2 -10.99 18.31 -18.00
C THR A 2 -11.35 16.87 -17.74
N GLN A 3 -10.36 16.06 -17.61
CA GLN A 3 -10.61 14.71 -17.25
C GLN A 3 -10.92 14.60 -15.79
N HIS A 4 -11.97 13.89 -15.52
CA HIS A 4 -12.31 13.56 -14.16
C HIS A 4 -11.66 12.24 -13.84
N PHE A 5 -10.63 12.31 -13.07
CA PHE A 5 -10.02 11.10 -12.58
C PHE A 5 -10.82 10.65 -11.37
N PRO A 6 -11.44 9.48 -11.43
CA PRO A 6 -12.16 8.97 -10.27
C PRO A 6 -11.28 8.83 -9.04
N PHE A 7 -9.97 8.88 -9.22
CA PHE A 7 -9.05 8.75 -8.13
C PHE A 7 -8.83 10.02 -7.33
N THR A 8 -9.58 11.08 -7.64
CA THR A 8 -9.57 12.24 -6.74
C THR A 8 -10.43 12.01 -5.51
N THR A 9 -11.06 10.85 -5.41
CA THR A 9 -11.81 10.53 -4.19
C THR A 9 -10.85 10.40 -3.01
N PRO A 10 -11.29 10.74 -1.80
CA PRO A 10 -10.42 10.62 -0.63
C PRO A 10 -9.87 9.21 -0.44
N LYS A 11 -10.68 8.21 -0.76
CA LYS A 11 -10.26 6.81 -0.61
C LYS A 11 -9.06 6.49 -1.47
N VAL A 12 -9.08 6.94 -2.72
CA VAL A 12 -7.98 6.70 -3.65
C VAL A 12 -6.75 7.50 -3.25
N LEU A 13 -6.93 8.74 -2.82
CA LEU A 13 -5.82 9.56 -2.38
C LEU A 13 -5.13 8.95 -1.15
N ASP A 14 -5.91 8.43 -0.22
CA ASP A 14 -5.35 7.76 0.95
C ASP A 14 -4.57 6.51 0.55
N ALA A 15 -5.10 5.75 -0.41
CA ALA A 15 -4.41 4.57 -0.90
C ALA A 15 -3.07 4.94 -1.53
N MET A 16 -3.04 6.04 -2.28
CA MET A 16 -1.80 6.53 -2.88
C MET A 16 -0.77 6.92 -1.81
N LYS A 17 -1.23 7.57 -0.75
CA LYS A 17 -0.34 7.93 0.35
C LYS A 17 0.22 6.70 1.03
N THR A 18 -0.62 5.69 1.24
CA THR A 18 -0.19 4.45 1.88
C THR A 18 0.94 3.79 1.12
N LEU A 19 0.91 3.85 -0.22
CA LEU A 19 1.92 3.24 -1.06
C LEU A 19 3.00 4.22 -1.55
N ASN A 20 2.95 5.47 -1.10
CA ASN A 20 3.90 6.51 -1.52
C ASN A 20 3.89 6.71 -3.04
N LEU A 21 2.70 6.76 -3.62
CA LEU A 21 2.55 6.99 -5.04
C LEU A 21 2.10 8.42 -5.32
N GLU A 22 2.58 8.97 -6.42
CA GLU A 22 2.18 10.29 -6.89
C GLU A 22 1.67 10.17 -8.31
N ILE A 23 0.73 11.03 -8.66
CA ILE A 23 0.20 11.09 -10.03
C ILE A 23 1.21 11.82 -10.91
N PRO A 24 1.50 11.33 -12.12
CA PRO A 24 0.98 10.08 -12.70
C PRO A 24 1.80 8.87 -12.30
N PHE A 25 1.16 7.72 -12.23
CA PHE A 25 1.86 6.48 -11.98
C PHE A 25 1.26 5.37 -12.85
N SER A 26 2.10 4.39 -13.19
CA SER A 26 1.68 3.26 -14.01
C SER A 26 1.29 2.08 -13.12
N LEU A 27 0.70 1.06 -13.75
CA LEU A 27 0.41 -0.17 -13.05
C LEU A 27 1.69 -0.83 -12.53
N ASP A 28 2.77 -0.68 -13.30
CA ASP A 28 4.07 -1.20 -12.92
C ASP A 28 4.58 -0.51 -11.65
N ASP A 29 4.43 0.82 -11.59
CA ASP A 29 4.81 1.57 -10.40
C ASP A 29 3.99 1.14 -9.20
N LEU A 30 2.70 0.89 -9.40
CA LEU A 30 1.82 0.42 -8.34
C LEU A 30 2.31 -0.91 -7.77
N ARG A 31 2.65 -1.85 -8.65
CA ARG A 31 3.14 -3.16 -8.22
C ARG A 31 4.46 -3.06 -7.48
N LYS A 32 5.36 -2.24 -7.99
CA LYS A 32 6.66 -2.06 -7.33
C LYS A 32 6.53 -1.49 -5.94
N ARG A 33 5.70 -0.46 -5.79
CA ARG A 33 5.47 0.15 -4.49
C ARG A 33 4.80 -0.84 -3.53
N TYR A 34 3.85 -1.60 -4.04
CA TYR A 34 3.18 -2.62 -3.25
C TYR A 34 4.20 -3.62 -2.70
N GLU A 35 5.04 -4.16 -3.57
CA GLU A 35 6.05 -5.14 -3.17
C GLU A 35 7.04 -4.55 -2.17
N GLN A 36 7.50 -3.32 -2.41
CA GLN A 36 8.44 -2.66 -1.53
C GLN A 36 7.86 -2.47 -0.14
N ASN A 37 6.60 -2.01 -0.08
CA ASN A 37 5.95 -1.78 1.20
C ASN A 37 5.69 -3.08 1.94
N CYS A 38 5.32 -4.14 1.24
CA CYS A 38 5.14 -5.44 1.85
C CYS A 38 6.43 -5.94 2.48
N ARG A 39 7.57 -5.73 1.81
CA ARG A 39 8.86 -6.14 2.36
C ARG A 39 9.22 -5.34 3.60
N ILE A 40 8.97 -4.03 3.57
CA ILE A 40 9.31 -3.15 4.69
C ILE A 40 8.55 -3.57 5.95
N TRP A 41 7.29 -3.95 5.79
CA TRP A 41 6.42 -4.25 6.92
C TRP A 41 6.23 -5.75 7.16
N ASP A 42 7.06 -6.58 6.55
CA ASP A 42 7.03 -8.03 6.77
C ASP A 42 7.44 -8.33 8.21
N PRO A 43 6.58 -8.95 9.01
CA PRO A 43 6.93 -9.24 10.41
C PRO A 43 8.17 -10.12 10.54
N ALA A 44 8.45 -10.96 9.57
CA ALA A 44 9.61 -11.84 9.61
C ALA A 44 10.92 -11.06 9.68
N ARG A 45 10.93 -9.82 9.17
CA ARG A 45 12.14 -8.99 9.22
C ARG A 45 12.54 -8.61 10.64
N TYR A 46 11.59 -8.61 11.55
CA TYR A 46 11.84 -8.18 12.92
C TYR A 46 12.25 -9.32 13.84
N ALA A 47 12.10 -10.54 13.38
CA ALA A 47 12.35 -11.71 14.23
C ALA A 47 13.78 -11.77 14.73
N GLY A 48 14.76 -11.27 13.99
CA GLY A 48 16.15 -11.30 14.39
C GLY A 48 16.67 -10.02 14.98
N HIS A 49 15.82 -9.00 15.15
CA HIS A 49 16.27 -7.67 15.55
C HIS A 49 16.01 -7.33 17.00
N THR A 50 15.35 -8.18 17.74
CA THR A 50 15.08 -7.91 19.14
C THR A 50 15.02 -9.21 19.93
N ASN A 51 15.56 -9.17 21.14
CA ASN A 51 15.47 -10.29 22.08
C ASN A 51 14.33 -10.12 23.08
N ASN A 52 13.59 -9.02 22.95
CA ASN A 52 12.49 -8.71 23.86
C ASN A 52 11.18 -9.18 23.26
N PRO A 53 10.54 -10.24 23.83
CA PRO A 53 9.30 -10.77 23.25
C PRO A 53 8.17 -9.74 23.19
N ARG A 54 8.10 -8.86 24.18
CA ARG A 54 7.06 -7.84 24.20
C ARG A 54 7.23 -6.85 23.06
N GLN A 55 8.47 -6.42 22.84
CA GLN A 55 8.79 -5.51 21.74
C GLN A 55 8.54 -6.18 20.40
N TYR A 56 8.92 -7.43 20.27
CA TYR A 56 8.67 -8.19 19.06
C TYR A 56 7.18 -8.27 18.74
N MET A 57 6.37 -8.56 19.77
CA MET A 57 4.92 -8.64 19.58
C MET A 57 4.32 -7.32 19.14
N GLN A 58 4.81 -6.20 19.67
CA GLN A 58 4.34 -4.89 19.27
C GLN A 58 4.67 -4.61 17.81
N MET A 59 5.89 -4.93 17.40
CA MET A 59 6.33 -4.74 16.02
C MET A 59 5.56 -5.65 15.08
N TYR A 60 5.29 -6.88 15.50
CA TYR A 60 4.53 -7.82 14.70
C TYR A 60 3.11 -7.31 14.45
N LYS A 61 2.45 -6.85 15.50
CA LYS A 61 1.09 -6.32 15.37
C LYS A 61 1.05 -5.09 14.47
N LYS A 62 2.03 -4.21 14.61
CA LYS A 62 2.12 -3.03 13.77
C LYS A 62 2.32 -3.43 12.32
N GLY A 63 3.19 -4.41 12.06
CA GLY A 63 3.43 -4.92 10.72
C GLY A 63 2.17 -5.53 10.11
N GLU A 64 1.39 -6.25 10.89
CA GLU A 64 0.13 -6.82 10.40
C GLU A 64 -0.84 -5.74 9.98
N LEU A 65 -0.99 -4.70 10.81
CA LEU A 65 -1.89 -3.59 10.48
C LEU A 65 -1.44 -2.88 9.23
N LYS A 66 -0.15 -2.61 9.12
CA LYS A 66 0.39 -1.96 7.93
C LYS A 66 0.22 -2.82 6.70
N THR A 67 0.43 -4.12 6.82
CA THR A 67 0.25 -5.04 5.71
C THR A 67 -1.20 -5.04 5.23
N LYS A 68 -2.15 -5.01 6.14
CA LYS A 68 -3.57 -4.93 5.78
C LYS A 68 -3.87 -3.63 5.04
N GLU A 69 -3.32 -2.51 5.52
CA GLU A 69 -3.49 -1.22 4.85
C GLU A 69 -2.92 -1.24 3.44
N ILE A 70 -1.74 -1.84 3.30
CA ILE A 70 -1.06 -1.94 2.00
C ILE A 70 -1.90 -2.78 1.03
N HIS A 71 -2.42 -3.92 1.48
CA HIS A 71 -3.28 -4.76 0.64
C HIS A 71 -4.54 -4.02 0.23
N SER A 72 -5.17 -3.32 1.16
CA SER A 72 -6.38 -2.54 0.87
C SER A 72 -6.08 -1.44 -0.14
N ALA A 73 -4.98 -0.73 0.06
CA ALA A 73 -4.59 0.34 -0.85
C ALA A 73 -4.33 -0.19 -2.25
N PHE A 74 -3.64 -1.33 -2.35
CA PHE A 74 -3.36 -1.94 -3.63
C PHE A 74 -4.65 -2.34 -4.34
N ALA A 75 -5.59 -2.95 -3.62
CA ALA A 75 -6.85 -3.37 -4.20
C ALA A 75 -7.66 -2.18 -4.72
N ILE A 76 -7.67 -1.09 -3.96
CA ILE A 76 -8.38 0.13 -4.37
C ILE A 76 -7.79 0.70 -5.65
N LEU A 77 -6.47 0.80 -5.71
CA LEU A 77 -5.80 1.39 -6.86
C LEU A 77 -5.85 0.46 -8.06
N GLN A 78 -5.80 -0.84 -7.86
CA GLN A 78 -5.92 -1.80 -8.95
C GLN A 78 -7.31 -1.73 -9.57
N ALA A 79 -8.34 -1.65 -8.74
CA ALA A 79 -9.71 -1.52 -9.21
C ALA A 79 -9.89 -0.21 -9.98
N PHE A 80 -9.26 0.86 -9.50
CA PHE A 80 -9.29 2.13 -10.19
C PHE A 80 -8.65 2.04 -11.57
N PHE A 81 -7.49 1.39 -11.68
CA PHE A 81 -6.84 1.21 -12.97
C PHE A 81 -7.70 0.42 -13.94
N GLU A 82 -8.32 -0.64 -13.46
CA GLU A 82 -9.17 -1.45 -14.31
C GLU A 82 -10.38 -0.68 -14.80
N ALA A 83 -10.97 0.13 -13.92
CA ALA A 83 -12.11 0.95 -14.29
C ALA A 83 -11.73 1.99 -15.36
N THR A 84 -10.56 2.59 -15.24
CA THR A 84 -10.14 3.61 -16.21
C THR A 84 -9.71 2.99 -17.54
N ARG A 85 -9.23 1.78 -17.52
CA ARG A 85 -8.83 1.09 -18.76
C ARG A 85 -10.02 0.76 -19.63
N GLN A 86 -11.18 0.59 -19.04
CA GLN A 86 -12.39 0.19 -19.78
C GLN A 86 -13.15 1.38 -20.35
N SER A 87 -12.78 2.58 -19.98
CA SER A 87 -13.48 3.78 -20.46
C SER A 87 -12.85 4.41 -21.72
#